data_d206e0739f784816c6ae84d1cf5bf5c2
#
_entry.id   d206e0739f784816c6ae84d1cf5bf5c2
#
_cell.length_a   1.000
_cell.length_b   1.000
_cell.length_c   1.000
_cell.angle_alpha   90.00
_cell.angle_beta   90.00
_cell.angle_gamma   90.00
#
_symmetry.space_group_name_H-M   'P 1'
#
loop_
_entity.id
_entity.type
_entity.pdbx_description
1 polymer ?
#
loop_
_entity_poly.entity_id
_entity_poly.type
_entity_poly.pdbx_seq_one_letter_code
_entity_poly.pdbx_strand_id
1 'polypeptide(L)'
;MEITREHLASGNVLVSLIVQLHNNNVPGNFYSALSCLRDSVLLVPVPLKHAKTGAGDPGRLFSAGQTRDMNPDILTARDRETRLLPAFAQMKQIPPDYRKRFTVVAMDFMEIMDLAEEAGTSGIVVDPYSVPLNVSRDLYGFIRSLPSRLVPEAGGEAGNNGE
;
A
#
# COMPACT_ATOMS: atom_id res chain seq x y z
N MET A 1 15.62 -13.01 9.04
CA MET A 1 15.88 -12.31 7.79
C MET A 1 15.74 -10.81 7.98
N GLU A 2 16.70 -10.09 7.54
CA GLU A 2 16.66 -8.63 7.64
C GLU A 2 15.94 -8.07 6.42
N ILE A 3 15.07 -7.12 6.67
CA ILE A 3 14.29 -6.51 5.61
C ILE A 3 14.68 -5.04 5.50
N THR A 4 15.10 -4.63 4.33
CA THR A 4 15.42 -3.23 4.08
C THR A 4 14.31 -2.61 3.23
N ARG A 5 14.33 -1.29 3.19
CA ARG A 5 13.38 -0.58 2.34
C ARG A 5 13.52 -1.02 0.89
N GLU A 6 14.75 -1.32 0.48
CA GLU A 6 15.01 -1.77 -0.87
C GLU A 6 14.34 -3.11 -1.16
N HIS A 7 14.35 -4.02 -0.18
CA HIS A 7 13.68 -5.29 -0.35
C HIS A 7 12.19 -5.11 -0.58
N LEU A 8 11.61 -4.10 0.05
CA LEU A 8 10.17 -3.87 -0.09
C LEU A 8 9.82 -3.06 -1.31
N ALA A 9 10.79 -2.35 -1.89
CA ALA A 9 10.51 -1.45 -3.02
C ALA A 9 9.97 -2.19 -4.23
N SER A 10 10.39 -3.45 -4.44
CA SER A 10 9.92 -4.23 -5.57
C SER A 10 8.49 -4.74 -5.40
N GLY A 11 8.02 -4.79 -4.16
CA GLY A 11 6.71 -5.36 -3.85
C GLY A 11 6.69 -6.87 -3.80
N ASN A 12 7.80 -7.53 -4.16
CA ASN A 12 7.81 -8.99 -4.24
C ASN A 12 7.63 -9.66 -2.88
N VAL A 13 8.20 -9.09 -1.83
CA VAL A 13 8.09 -9.68 -0.50
C VAL A 13 6.63 -9.66 -0.06
N LEU A 14 5.98 -8.54 -0.21
CA LEU A 14 4.58 -8.42 0.20
C LEU A 14 3.69 -9.36 -0.61
N VAL A 15 3.88 -9.39 -1.93
CA VAL A 15 3.08 -10.27 -2.79
C VAL A 15 3.25 -11.72 -2.37
N SER A 16 4.49 -12.14 -2.09
CA SER A 16 4.74 -13.51 -1.63
C SER A 16 4.02 -13.82 -0.33
N LEU A 17 4.03 -12.88 0.61
CA LEU A 17 3.37 -13.11 1.90
C LEU A 17 1.86 -13.16 1.74
N ILE A 18 1.31 -12.36 0.85
CA ILE A 18 -0.13 -12.41 0.58
C ILE A 18 -0.52 -13.75 -0.04
N VAL A 19 0.26 -14.24 -1.00
CA VAL A 19 0.00 -15.53 -1.61
C VAL A 19 0.12 -16.65 -0.57
N GLN A 20 1.13 -16.59 0.27
CA GLN A 20 1.32 -17.59 1.31
C GLN A 20 0.12 -17.60 2.27
N LEU A 21 -0.36 -16.44 2.64
CA LEU A 21 -1.53 -16.33 3.50
C LEU A 21 -2.76 -16.91 2.81
N HIS A 22 -2.92 -16.61 1.54
CA HIS A 22 -4.07 -17.08 0.77
C HIS A 22 -4.08 -18.61 0.69
N ASN A 23 -2.89 -19.20 0.55
CA ASN A 23 -2.76 -20.64 0.46
C ASN A 23 -2.87 -21.32 1.82
N ASN A 24 -2.49 -20.65 2.88
CA ASN A 24 -2.50 -21.22 4.21
C ASN A 24 -2.85 -20.12 5.22
N ASN A 25 -4.12 -20.00 5.49
CA ASN A 25 -4.64 -18.91 6.33
C ASN A 25 -4.50 -19.25 7.80
N VAL A 26 -3.30 -19.08 8.31
CA VAL A 26 -3.02 -19.30 9.74
C VAL A 26 -2.55 -17.96 10.34
N PRO A 27 -2.72 -17.81 11.67
CA PRO A 27 -2.40 -16.51 12.32
C PRO A 27 -0.98 -16.03 12.07
N GLY A 28 0.00 -16.94 12.02
CA GLY A 28 1.38 -16.54 11.76
C GLY A 28 1.57 -15.92 10.40
N ASN A 29 0.92 -16.47 9.39
CA ASN A 29 1.01 -15.92 8.04
C ASN A 29 0.30 -14.57 7.96
N PHE A 30 -0.80 -14.44 8.65
CA PHE A 30 -1.53 -13.17 8.68
C PHE A 30 -0.67 -12.10 9.35
N TYR A 31 -0.07 -12.43 10.49
CA TYR A 31 0.81 -11.50 11.18
C TYR A 31 1.99 -11.08 10.30
N SER A 32 2.59 -12.04 9.61
CA SER A 32 3.73 -11.75 8.73
C SER A 32 3.32 -10.78 7.62
N ALA A 33 2.16 -11.01 7.02
CA ALA A 33 1.68 -10.13 5.95
C ALA A 33 1.42 -8.73 6.48
N LEU A 34 0.76 -8.61 7.62
CA LEU A 34 0.48 -7.29 8.19
C LEU A 34 1.75 -6.57 8.63
N SER A 35 2.71 -7.31 9.16
CA SER A 35 3.96 -6.72 9.59
C SER A 35 4.76 -6.18 8.40
N CYS A 36 4.76 -6.89 7.30
CA CYS A 36 5.38 -6.42 6.06
C CYS A 36 4.63 -5.23 5.50
N LEU A 37 3.31 -5.30 5.52
CA LEU A 37 2.46 -4.24 5.00
C LEU A 37 2.71 -2.92 5.74
N ARG A 38 2.89 -3.00 7.04
CA ARG A 38 3.15 -1.84 7.87
C ARG A 38 4.34 -1.03 7.37
N ASP A 39 5.34 -1.70 6.83
CA ASP A 39 6.57 -1.05 6.35
C ASP A 39 6.55 -0.80 4.85
N SER A 40 5.48 -1.18 4.16
CA SER A 40 5.46 -1.15 2.70
C SER A 40 5.08 0.22 2.16
N VAL A 41 5.58 0.49 0.97
CA VAL A 41 5.14 1.63 0.16
C VAL A 41 4.31 1.03 -0.97
N LEU A 42 3.07 1.47 -1.09
CA LEU A 42 2.17 0.93 -2.10
C LEU A 42 1.75 2.02 -3.07
N LEU A 43 1.17 1.59 -4.17
CA LEU A 43 0.74 2.47 -5.25
C LEU A 43 -0.76 2.69 -5.14
N VAL A 44 -1.18 3.95 -5.07
CA VAL A 44 -2.58 4.30 -4.90
C VAL A 44 -3.03 5.07 -6.15
N PRO A 45 -4.08 4.59 -6.82
CA PRO A 45 -4.56 5.29 -8.03
C PRO A 45 -5.40 6.50 -7.68
N VAL A 46 -5.17 7.59 -8.41
CA VAL A 46 -5.89 8.84 -8.24
C VAL A 46 -6.42 9.26 -9.61
N PRO A 47 -7.69 9.64 -9.73
CA PRO A 47 -8.21 10.05 -11.03
C PRO A 47 -7.39 11.17 -11.66
N LEU A 48 -7.20 11.10 -12.96
CA LEU A 48 -6.36 12.06 -13.67
C LEU A 48 -6.81 13.49 -13.46
N LYS A 49 -8.09 13.71 -13.41
CA LYS A 49 -8.60 15.08 -13.26
C LYS A 49 -8.18 15.72 -11.95
N HIS A 50 -7.82 14.92 -10.96
CA HIS A 50 -7.39 15.42 -9.66
C HIS A 50 -5.89 15.46 -9.52
N ALA A 51 -5.17 15.00 -10.52
CA ALA A 51 -3.72 14.90 -10.46
C ALA A 51 -3.06 15.89 -11.39
N LYS A 52 -3.63 17.05 -11.56
CA LYS A 52 -3.07 17.97 -12.53
C LYS A 52 -1.89 18.76 -12.01
N THR A 53 -1.72 18.90 -10.74
CA THR A 53 -0.59 19.67 -10.27
C THR A 53 0.66 18.88 -10.47
N GLY A 54 1.40 19.19 -11.45
CA GLY A 54 2.64 18.53 -11.71
C GLY A 54 2.49 17.16 -12.26
N ALA A 55 1.25 16.79 -12.62
CA ALA A 55 1.11 15.49 -13.10
C ALA A 55 0.76 15.51 -14.49
N GLY A 56 0.76 15.19 -15.26
CA GLY A 56 0.40 15.16 -16.59
C GLY A 56 0.40 13.76 -17.10
N ASP A 57 1.28 12.92 -16.63
CA ASP A 57 1.46 11.59 -17.17
C ASP A 57 0.79 10.53 -16.30
N PRO A 58 -0.08 9.71 -16.89
CA PRO A 58 -0.59 8.55 -16.17
C PRO A 58 0.59 7.68 -15.75
N GLY A 59 0.54 7.18 -14.55
CA GLY A 59 1.62 6.35 -14.04
C GLY A 59 2.74 7.11 -13.37
N ARG A 60 2.72 8.43 -13.44
CA ARG A 60 3.72 9.19 -12.72
C ARG A 60 3.51 9.05 -11.22
N LEU A 61 4.61 8.93 -10.49
CA LEU A 61 4.55 8.78 -9.05
C LEU A 61 4.66 10.13 -8.36
N PHE A 62 3.90 10.29 -7.30
CA PHE A 62 3.93 11.49 -6.46
C PHE A 62 4.42 11.13 -5.08
N SER A 63 5.01 12.07 -4.39
CA SER A 63 5.33 11.86 -2.99
C SER A 63 4.04 11.96 -2.17
N ALA A 64 4.07 11.37 -0.98
CA ALA A 64 2.90 11.33 -0.13
C ALA A 64 2.38 12.72 0.20
N GLY A 65 3.27 13.68 0.38
CA GLY A 65 2.85 15.02 0.75
C GLY A 65 2.00 15.70 -0.30
N GLN A 66 1.99 15.18 -1.52
CA GLN A 66 1.22 15.77 -2.61
C GLN A 66 -0.18 15.23 -2.73
N THR A 67 -0.55 14.28 -1.87
CA THR A 67 -1.85 13.62 -1.99
C THR A 67 -2.94 14.22 -1.13
N ARG A 68 -2.58 15.21 -0.31
CA ARG A 68 -3.52 15.70 0.69
C ARG A 68 -4.88 16.10 0.13
N ASP A 69 -4.88 16.77 -1.00
CA ASP A 69 -6.13 17.26 -1.61
C ASP A 69 -6.61 16.39 -2.76
N MET A 70 -6.05 15.22 -2.91
CA MET A 70 -6.44 14.34 -4.00
C MET A 70 -7.49 13.34 -3.53
N ASN A 71 -8.40 13.00 -4.43
CA ASN A 71 -9.41 12.00 -4.16
C ASN A 71 -8.96 10.68 -4.75
N PRO A 72 -8.68 9.68 -3.91
CA PRO A 72 -8.30 8.37 -4.43
C PRO A 72 -9.49 7.67 -5.07
N ASP A 73 -9.20 6.70 -5.92
CA ASP A 73 -10.25 5.85 -6.44
C ASP A 73 -10.80 4.98 -5.30
N ILE A 74 -12.09 4.74 -5.33
CA ILE A 74 -12.74 3.92 -4.30
C ILE A 74 -13.49 2.80 -5.00
N LEU A 75 -13.25 1.58 -4.57
CA LEU A 75 -13.97 0.42 -5.08
C LEU A 75 -15.15 0.11 -4.18
N THR A 76 -16.27 -0.23 -4.79
CA THR A 76 -17.46 -0.60 -4.05
C THR A 76 -17.66 -2.09 -4.17
N ALA A 77 -17.85 -2.78 -3.05
CA ALA A 77 -18.06 -4.21 -3.06
C ALA A 77 -19.45 -4.53 -3.58
N ARG A 78 -19.70 -5.82 -3.77
CA ARG A 78 -20.99 -6.26 -4.35
C ARG A 78 -22.19 -5.89 -3.50
N ASP A 79 -22.00 -5.75 -2.19
CA ASP A 79 -23.10 -5.36 -1.30
C ASP A 79 -23.49 -3.89 -1.49
N ARG A 80 -22.69 -3.14 -2.27
CA ARG A 80 -22.88 -1.72 -2.55
C ARG A 80 -22.78 -0.83 -1.32
N GLU A 81 -22.40 -1.40 -0.20
CA GLU A 81 -22.23 -0.63 1.03
C GLU A 81 -20.77 -0.58 1.44
N THR A 82 -20.01 -1.64 1.17
CA THR A 82 -18.62 -1.69 1.54
C THR A 82 -17.80 -0.94 0.51
N ARG A 83 -17.11 0.09 0.96
CA ARG A 83 -16.24 0.89 0.11
C ARG A 83 -14.80 0.67 0.54
N LEU A 84 -13.95 0.33 -0.42
CA LEU A 84 -12.56 0.00 -0.15
C LEU A 84 -11.63 0.87 -0.96
N LEU A 85 -10.55 1.30 -0.32
CA LEU A 85 -9.52 2.06 -1.01
C LEU A 85 -8.54 1.05 -1.61
N PRO A 86 -8.38 1.02 -2.93
CA PRO A 86 -7.46 0.08 -3.56
C PRO A 86 -6.03 0.56 -3.48
N ALA A 87 -5.11 -0.36 -3.27
CA ALA A 87 -3.69 -0.10 -3.30
C ALA A 87 -3.02 -1.28 -3.98
N PHE A 88 -1.87 -1.04 -4.57
CA PHE A 88 -1.18 -2.06 -5.36
C PHE A 88 0.26 -2.18 -4.92
N ALA A 89 0.72 -3.42 -4.78
CA ALA A 89 2.10 -3.68 -4.38
C ALA A 89 3.08 -3.40 -5.50
N GLN A 90 2.64 -3.58 -6.75
CA GLN A 90 3.51 -3.41 -7.91
C GLN A 90 2.70 -2.81 -9.05
N MET A 91 3.39 -2.06 -9.90
CA MET A 91 2.73 -1.45 -11.06
C MET A 91 2.09 -2.51 -11.96
N LYS A 92 2.73 -3.66 -12.10
CA LYS A 92 2.18 -4.72 -12.95
C LYS A 92 0.91 -5.34 -12.41
N GLN A 93 0.58 -5.09 -11.15
CA GLN A 93 -0.66 -5.58 -10.57
C GLN A 93 -1.85 -4.72 -10.98
N ILE A 94 -1.59 -3.56 -11.54
CA ILE A 94 -2.64 -2.65 -11.98
C ILE A 94 -2.99 -2.96 -13.42
N PRO A 95 -4.26 -3.30 -13.71
CA PRO A 95 -4.63 -3.62 -15.11
C PRO A 95 -4.33 -2.45 -16.04
N PRO A 96 -3.86 -2.73 -17.25
CA PRO A 96 -3.49 -1.65 -18.18
C PRO A 96 -4.61 -0.65 -18.45
N ASP A 97 -5.83 -1.12 -18.63
CA ASP A 97 -6.95 -0.22 -18.90
C ASP A 97 -7.25 0.65 -17.70
N TYR A 98 -7.08 0.12 -16.50
CA TYR A 98 -7.26 0.87 -15.28
C TYR A 98 -6.21 1.99 -15.20
N ARG A 99 -4.94 1.64 -15.48
CA ARG A 99 -3.85 2.62 -15.41
C ARG A 99 -4.05 3.80 -16.33
N LYS A 100 -4.72 3.61 -17.45
CA LYS A 100 -4.93 4.70 -18.41
C LYS A 100 -5.81 5.80 -17.84
N ARG A 101 -6.58 5.50 -16.81
CA ARG A 101 -7.53 6.46 -16.25
C ARG A 101 -7.04 7.11 -14.97
N PHE A 102 -5.87 6.69 -14.48
CA PHE A 102 -5.41 7.14 -13.17
C PHE A 102 -3.93 7.49 -13.19
N THR A 103 -3.58 8.40 -12.29
CA THR A 103 -2.20 8.64 -11.93
C THR A 103 -1.94 7.81 -10.68
N VAL A 104 -0.70 7.36 -10.51
CA VAL A 104 -0.36 6.48 -9.40
C VAL A 104 0.51 7.25 -8.41
N VAL A 105 0.14 7.17 -7.14
CA VAL A 105 0.86 7.84 -6.06
C VAL A 105 1.47 6.79 -5.15
N ALA A 106 2.77 6.92 -4.88
CA ALA A 106 3.45 6.01 -3.96
C ALA A 106 3.32 6.54 -2.54
N MET A 107 2.81 5.73 -1.63
CA MET A 107 2.55 6.14 -0.25
C MET A 107 2.93 5.05 0.72
N ASP A 108 3.45 5.45 1.88
CA ASP A 108 3.63 4.51 2.98
C ASP A 108 2.27 4.01 3.43
N PHE A 109 2.22 2.74 3.84
CA PHE A 109 0.94 2.18 4.24
C PHE A 109 0.31 2.94 5.42
N MET A 110 1.14 3.47 6.30
CA MET A 110 0.62 4.28 7.42
C MET A 110 -0.18 5.47 6.90
N GLU A 111 0.32 6.10 5.85
CA GLU A 111 -0.39 7.23 5.25
C GLU A 111 -1.61 6.78 4.47
N ILE A 112 -1.55 5.59 3.90
CA ILE A 112 -2.71 5.04 3.18
C ILE A 112 -3.86 4.80 4.14
N MET A 113 -3.56 4.34 5.36
CA MET A 113 -4.61 4.17 6.36
C MET A 113 -5.26 5.50 6.71
N ASP A 114 -4.45 6.55 6.85
CA ASP A 114 -5.00 7.89 7.13
C ASP A 114 -5.89 8.36 5.98
N LEU A 115 -5.43 8.15 4.76
CA LEU A 115 -6.21 8.54 3.58
C LEU A 115 -7.53 7.77 3.52
N ALA A 116 -7.48 6.48 3.81
CA ALA A 116 -8.67 5.65 3.78
C ALA A 116 -9.69 6.09 4.82
N GLU A 117 -9.22 6.50 5.99
CA GLU A 117 -10.11 7.01 7.02
C GLU A 117 -10.73 8.34 6.61
N GLU A 118 -9.95 9.23 6.03
CA GLU A 118 -10.46 10.50 5.56
C GLU A 118 -11.48 10.34 4.46
N ALA A 119 -11.29 9.32 3.63
CA ALA A 119 -12.24 9.05 2.54
C ALA A 119 -13.50 8.34 3.00
N GLY A 120 -13.56 7.95 4.27
CA GLY A 120 -14.75 7.29 4.81
C GLY A 120 -14.94 5.87 4.33
N THR A 121 -13.86 5.18 3.99
CA THR A 121 -13.96 3.81 3.49
C THR A 121 -14.01 2.81 4.64
N SER A 122 -14.46 1.60 4.33
CA SER A 122 -14.53 0.51 5.29
C SER A 122 -13.20 -0.19 5.48
N GLY A 123 -12.26 0.02 4.57
CA GLY A 123 -10.96 -0.62 4.65
C GLY A 123 -10.17 -0.38 3.38
N ILE A 124 -9.08 -1.12 3.27
CA ILE A 124 -8.17 -1.05 2.14
C ILE A 124 -8.10 -2.44 1.51
N VAL A 125 -8.06 -2.51 0.18
CA VAL A 125 -7.82 -3.77 -0.49
C VAL A 125 -6.52 -3.66 -1.27
N VAL A 126 -5.59 -4.59 -0.99
CA VAL A 126 -4.30 -4.62 -1.66
C VAL A 126 -4.40 -5.61 -2.82
N ASP A 127 -3.97 -5.18 -4.00
CA ASP A 127 -3.97 -5.99 -5.22
C ASP A 127 -5.34 -6.61 -5.53
N PRO A 128 -6.39 -5.80 -5.65
CA PRO A 128 -7.75 -6.33 -5.80
C PRO A 128 -7.98 -7.18 -7.06
N TYR A 129 -7.11 -7.07 -8.04
CA TYR A 129 -7.31 -7.79 -9.30
C TYR A 129 -6.37 -8.99 -9.47
N SER A 130 -5.66 -9.37 -8.41
CA SER A 130 -4.84 -10.58 -8.45
C SER A 130 -5.13 -11.40 -7.20
N VAL A 131 -4.22 -11.46 -6.24
CA VAL A 131 -4.47 -12.16 -4.98
C VAL A 131 -4.71 -11.08 -3.93
N PRO A 132 -5.98 -10.80 -3.60
CA PRO A 132 -6.28 -9.64 -2.78
C PRO A 132 -6.04 -9.87 -1.29
N LEU A 133 -5.66 -8.79 -0.62
CA LEU A 133 -5.60 -8.77 0.84
C LEU A 133 -6.52 -7.65 1.31
N ASN A 134 -7.56 -8.02 2.04
CA ASN A 134 -8.49 -7.04 2.58
C ASN A 134 -8.05 -6.65 3.99
N VAL A 135 -7.89 -5.35 4.21
CA VAL A 135 -7.51 -4.82 5.51
C VAL A 135 -8.66 -3.97 6.00
N SER A 136 -9.45 -4.53 6.92
CA SER A 136 -10.59 -3.80 7.43
C SER A 136 -10.13 -2.68 8.34
N ARG A 137 -10.98 -1.69 8.50
CA ARG A 137 -10.68 -0.53 9.33
C ARG A 137 -10.34 -0.94 10.76
N ASP A 138 -10.94 -2.03 11.24
CA ASP A 138 -10.69 -2.52 12.59
C ASP A 138 -9.24 -2.93 12.81
N LEU A 139 -8.51 -3.22 11.73
CA LEU A 139 -7.11 -3.64 11.85
C LEU A 139 -6.13 -2.47 11.91
N TYR A 140 -6.59 -1.26 11.63
CA TYR A 140 -5.66 -0.12 11.55
C TYR A 140 -4.90 0.10 12.84
N GLY A 141 -5.61 0.06 13.96
CA GLY A 141 -4.94 0.25 15.25
C GLY A 141 -3.87 -0.78 15.51
N PHE A 142 -4.17 -2.04 15.17
CA PHE A 142 -3.20 -3.11 15.35
C PHE A 142 -1.98 -2.87 14.47
N ILE A 143 -2.18 -2.54 13.20
CA ILE A 143 -1.07 -2.32 12.27
C ILE A 143 -0.22 -1.14 12.74
N ARG A 144 -0.87 -0.07 13.19
CA ARG A 144 -0.13 1.10 13.68
C ARG A 144 0.71 0.79 14.92
N SER A 145 0.30 -0.23 15.67
CA SER A 145 1.03 -0.60 16.89
C SER A 145 2.22 -1.51 16.59
N LEU A 146 2.30 -2.07 15.39
CA LEU A 146 3.40 -2.98 15.05
C LEU A 146 4.70 -2.21 14.89
N PRO A 147 5.81 -2.78 15.39
CA PRO A 147 7.11 -2.13 15.18
C PRO A 147 7.57 -2.31 13.75
N SER A 148 8.35 -1.36 13.28
CA SER A 148 8.98 -1.49 11.98
C SER A 148 10.05 -2.56 12.05
N ARG A 149 10.13 -3.39 11.01
CA ARG A 149 11.15 -4.41 10.89
C ARG A 149 12.23 -4.02 9.90
N LEU A 150 12.16 -2.80 9.40
CA LEU A 150 13.17 -2.33 8.48
C LEU A 150 14.50 -2.14 9.19
N VAL A 151 15.58 -2.52 8.53
CA VAL A 151 16.91 -2.28 9.02
C VAL A 151 17.57 -1.25 8.10
N PRO A 152 18.58 -0.54 8.59
CA PRO A 152 19.28 0.42 7.74
C PRO A 152 19.91 -0.29 6.56
N GLU A 153 19.95 0.39 5.44
CA GLU A 153 20.57 -0.18 4.27
C GLU A 153 22.08 -0.23 4.45
N ALA A 154 22.69 -1.18 3.80
CA ALA A 154 24.11 -1.33 3.87
C ALA A 154 24.78 -0.04 3.44
N GLY A 155 25.71 0.43 4.19
CA GLY A 155 26.37 1.67 3.89
C GLY A 155 25.61 2.86 4.41
N GLY A 156 24.50 2.66 4.89
CA GLY A 156 23.69 3.70 5.40
C GLY A 156 24.36 4.16 6.65
N GLU A 157 24.46 5.10 6.88
CA GLU A 157 24.99 5.59 7.86
C GLU A 157 24.99 5.08 8.99
N ALA A 158 24.72 4.35 8.98
CA ALA A 158 24.66 3.74 10.03
C ALA A 158 25.72 3.93 10.82
N GLY A 159 26.09 3.98 10.75
CA GLY A 159 26.85 4.03 11.47
C GLY A 159 27.18 4.54 12.41
N ASN A 160 27.11 4.77 12.48
CA ASN A 160 27.51 5.18 13.22
C ASN A 160 27.26 5.36 14.31
N ASN A 161 27.06 5.30 14.54
CA ASN A 161 26.86 5.42 15.40
C ASN A 161 27.17 5.07 16.33
N GLY A 162 27.46 4.96 16.35
CA GLY A 162 27.62 4.69 17.07
C GLY A 162 28.06 4.48 17.89
N GLU A 163 28.33 4.55 17.94
CA GLU A 163 28.61 4.45 18.66
C GLU A 163 28.76 4.75 19.19
#